data_b7b3f63aecfd6b74271e5b01d61d87d8
#
_entry.id   b7b3f63aecfd6b74271e5b01d61d87d8
#
_cell.length_a   1.000
_cell.length_b   1.000
_cell.length_c   1.000
_cell.angle_alpha   90.00
_cell.angle_beta   90.00
_cell.angle_gamma   90.00
#
_symmetry.space_group_name_H-M   'P 1'
#
loop_
_entity.id
_entity.type
_entity.pdbx_description
1 polymer ?
#
loop_
_entity_poly.entity_id
_entity_poly.type
_entity_poly.pdbx_seq_one_letter_code
_entity_poly.pdbx_strand_id
1 'polypeptide(L)'
;MNQQDTRARLSQIEQQLREDLAVELLEHQFNDEQLSCIQKMDLSNLIDYMSEIKHAGSCLFEKLMRLDAAYCQLELGLYGLCSDCESDIEPQRLSADPTEQRCHICAIRYKNEHRHELRLNH
;
A
#
# COMPACT_ATOMS: atom_id res chain seq x y z
N MET A 1 1.24 1.03 -20.73
CA MET A 1 0.18 0.45 -19.87
C MET A 1 -0.98 1.43 -19.80
N ASN A 2 -2.17 1.01 -20.15
CA ASN A 2 -3.30 1.93 -20.06
C ASN A 2 -3.86 1.96 -18.63
N GLN A 3 -4.73 2.93 -18.38
CA GLN A 3 -5.28 3.16 -17.05
C GLN A 3 -6.13 1.98 -16.57
N GLN A 4 -6.86 1.33 -17.47
CA GLN A 4 -7.69 0.18 -17.10
C GLN A 4 -6.86 -1.02 -16.69
N ASP A 5 -5.76 -1.30 -17.40
CA ASP A 5 -4.88 -2.41 -17.06
C ASP A 5 -4.22 -2.17 -15.69
N THR A 6 -3.81 -0.95 -15.43
CA THR A 6 -3.22 -0.58 -14.15
C THR A 6 -4.24 -0.74 -13.03
N ARG A 7 -5.46 -0.27 -13.23
CA ARG A 7 -6.53 -0.39 -12.24
C ARG A 7 -6.85 -1.85 -11.94
N ALA A 8 -6.86 -2.71 -12.96
CA ALA A 8 -7.11 -4.13 -12.78
C ALA A 8 -6.01 -4.79 -11.95
N ARG A 9 -4.75 -4.42 -12.20
CA ARG A 9 -3.63 -4.95 -11.43
C ARG A 9 -3.70 -4.50 -9.98
N LEU A 10 -4.03 -3.24 -9.72
CA LEU A 10 -4.19 -2.73 -8.37
C LEU A 10 -5.34 -3.41 -7.65
N SER A 11 -6.44 -3.69 -8.36
CA SER A 11 -7.58 -4.39 -7.79
C SER A 11 -7.22 -5.82 -7.37
N GLN A 12 -6.39 -6.52 -8.15
CA GLN A 12 -5.93 -7.85 -7.78
C GLN A 12 -5.06 -7.80 -6.52
N ILE A 13 -4.21 -6.80 -6.41
CA ILE A 13 -3.39 -6.60 -5.21
C ILE A 13 -4.27 -6.32 -4.00
N GLU A 14 -5.28 -5.48 -4.18
CA GLU A 14 -6.23 -5.18 -3.09
C GLU A 14 -6.92 -6.43 -2.58
N GLN A 15 -7.41 -7.26 -3.50
CA GLN A 15 -8.08 -8.50 -3.13
C GLN A 15 -7.16 -9.42 -2.33
N GLN A 16 -5.92 -9.57 -2.78
CA GLN A 16 -4.93 -10.41 -2.08
C GLN A 16 -4.61 -9.85 -0.70
N LEU A 17 -4.45 -8.53 -0.59
CA LEU A 17 -4.14 -7.91 0.69
C LEU A 17 -5.31 -8.05 1.68
N ARG A 18 -6.55 -7.96 1.19
CA ARG A 18 -7.72 -8.16 2.06
C ARG A 18 -7.80 -9.59 2.56
N GLU A 19 -7.48 -10.57 1.72
CA GLU A 19 -7.43 -11.98 2.13
C GLU A 19 -6.35 -12.22 3.17
N ASP A 20 -5.15 -11.66 2.94
CA ASP A 20 -4.04 -11.77 3.88
C ASP A 20 -4.38 -11.12 5.22
N LEU A 21 -5.05 -9.97 5.17
CA LEU A 21 -5.49 -9.27 6.37
C LEU A 21 -6.50 -10.09 7.15
N ALA A 22 -7.45 -10.73 6.47
CA ALA A 22 -8.44 -11.58 7.14
C ALA A 22 -7.77 -12.72 7.90
N VAL A 23 -6.76 -13.36 7.30
CA VAL A 23 -6.00 -14.42 7.95
C VAL A 23 -5.28 -13.88 9.20
N GLU A 24 -4.62 -12.72 9.07
CA GLU A 24 -3.91 -12.12 10.19
C GLU A 24 -4.85 -11.75 11.34
N LEU A 25 -6.00 -11.18 11.03
CA LEU A 25 -6.97 -10.79 12.06
C LEU A 25 -7.62 -11.98 12.73
N LEU A 26 -7.79 -13.10 12.02
CA LEU A 26 -8.25 -14.35 12.67
C LEU A 26 -7.27 -14.81 13.74
N GLU A 27 -5.99 -14.65 13.51
CA GLU A 27 -4.96 -14.97 14.49
C GLU A 27 -5.05 -14.07 15.72
N HIS A 28 -5.61 -12.87 15.58
CA HIS A 28 -5.80 -11.91 16.67
C HIS A 28 -7.22 -11.99 17.27
N GLN A 29 -7.89 -13.11 17.06
CA GLN A 29 -9.20 -13.43 17.68
C GLN A 29 -10.37 -12.56 17.21
N PHE A 30 -10.30 -12.03 16.00
CA PHE A 30 -11.44 -11.35 15.40
C PHE A 30 -12.48 -12.40 14.97
N ASN A 31 -13.76 -12.11 15.19
CA ASN A 31 -14.82 -13.04 14.80
C ASN A 31 -15.25 -12.84 13.35
N ASP A 32 -16.06 -13.77 12.82
CA ASP A 32 -16.51 -13.76 11.44
C ASP A 32 -17.31 -12.50 11.10
N GLU A 33 -18.09 -12.00 12.05
CA GLU A 33 -18.89 -10.79 11.84
C GLU A 33 -17.99 -9.57 11.64
N GLN A 34 -16.96 -9.43 12.47
CA GLN A 34 -15.98 -8.35 12.34
C GLN A 34 -15.25 -8.43 11.02
N LEU A 35 -14.85 -9.63 10.60
CA LEU A 35 -14.15 -9.83 9.33
C LEU A 35 -15.05 -9.49 8.14
N SER A 36 -16.33 -9.81 8.23
CA SER A 36 -17.29 -9.47 7.17
C SER A 36 -17.43 -7.96 7.04
N CYS A 37 -17.49 -7.23 8.13
CA CYS A 37 -17.54 -5.77 8.12
C CYS A 37 -16.29 -5.18 7.47
N ILE A 38 -15.12 -5.71 7.81
CA ILE A 38 -13.84 -5.25 7.28
C ILE A 38 -13.78 -5.45 5.77
N GLN A 39 -14.27 -6.60 5.28
CA GLN A 39 -14.27 -6.90 3.85
C GLN A 39 -15.16 -5.95 3.04
N LYS A 40 -16.16 -5.36 3.68
CA LYS A 40 -17.10 -4.44 3.03
C LYS A 40 -16.65 -2.99 3.07
N MET A 41 -15.66 -2.66 3.88
CA MET A 41 -15.14 -1.31 3.96
C MET A 41 -14.40 -0.93 2.68
N ASP A 42 -14.52 0.34 2.26
CA ASP A 42 -13.64 0.81 1.21
C ASP A 42 -12.21 0.92 1.75
N LEU A 43 -11.26 1.10 0.85
CA LEU A 43 -9.85 1.04 1.23
C LEU A 43 -9.47 2.13 2.24
N SER A 44 -9.98 3.33 2.04
CA SER A 44 -9.69 4.46 2.93
C SER A 44 -10.20 4.20 4.35
N ASN A 45 -11.43 3.71 4.47
CA ASN A 45 -12.03 3.40 5.77
C ASN A 45 -11.32 2.22 6.44
N LEU A 46 -10.88 1.25 5.64
CA LEU A 46 -10.13 0.10 6.17
C LEU A 46 -8.82 0.54 6.79
N ILE A 47 -8.10 1.45 6.13
CA ILE A 47 -6.85 1.99 6.65
C ILE A 47 -7.08 2.73 7.96
N ASP A 48 -8.12 3.57 8.03
CA ASP A 48 -8.48 4.30 9.24
C ASP A 48 -8.81 3.32 10.39
N TYR A 49 -9.58 2.28 10.08
CA TYR A 49 -9.95 1.28 11.08
C TYR A 49 -8.72 0.56 11.64
N MET A 50 -7.77 0.19 10.78
CA MET A 50 -6.56 -0.48 11.22
C MET A 50 -5.71 0.42 12.11
N SER A 51 -5.70 1.72 11.80
CA SER A 51 -5.00 2.69 12.63
C SER A 51 -5.64 2.79 14.02
N GLU A 52 -6.97 2.80 14.09
CA GLU A 52 -7.70 2.88 15.35
C GLU A 52 -7.49 1.67 16.25
N ILE A 53 -7.41 0.47 15.68
CA ILE A 53 -7.20 -0.74 16.46
C ILE A 53 -5.72 -1.00 16.77
N LYS A 54 -4.86 -0.02 16.47
CA LYS A 54 -3.42 -0.09 16.72
C LYS A 54 -2.71 -1.18 15.94
N HIS A 55 -3.24 -1.51 14.78
CA HIS A 55 -2.63 -2.50 13.89
C HIS A 55 -1.77 -1.84 12.80
N ALA A 56 -1.45 -0.55 12.98
CA ALA A 56 -0.74 0.26 12.02
C ALA A 56 0.73 -0.14 11.84
N GLY A 57 1.28 -0.94 12.75
CA GLY A 57 2.67 -1.39 12.66
C GLY A 57 2.89 -2.61 11.78
N SER A 58 1.84 -3.20 11.22
CA SER A 58 1.97 -4.41 10.42
C SER A 58 2.44 -4.10 9.01
N CYS A 59 3.10 -5.07 8.37
CA CYS A 59 3.47 -4.99 6.96
C CYS A 59 2.25 -4.78 6.07
N LEU A 60 1.13 -5.39 6.42
CA LEU A 60 -0.10 -5.29 5.63
C LEU A 60 -0.65 -3.88 5.66
N PHE A 61 -0.56 -3.19 6.79
CA PHE A 61 -0.99 -1.80 6.87
C PHE A 61 -0.20 -0.92 5.91
N GLU A 62 1.12 -1.06 5.88
CA GLU A 62 1.98 -0.31 4.96
C GLU A 62 1.63 -0.59 3.51
N LYS A 63 1.40 -1.86 3.18
CA LYS A 63 1.01 -2.24 1.81
C LYS A 63 -0.33 -1.66 1.41
N LEU A 64 -1.29 -1.61 2.34
CA LEU A 64 -2.60 -1.00 2.08
C LEU A 64 -2.46 0.50 1.84
N MET A 65 -1.61 1.19 2.60
CA MET A 65 -1.37 2.61 2.40
C MET A 65 -0.74 2.89 1.03
N ARG A 66 0.20 2.07 0.61
CA ARG A 66 0.83 2.20 -0.71
C ARG A 66 -0.18 1.97 -1.83
N LEU A 67 -1.05 0.99 -1.64
CA LEU A 67 -2.12 0.71 -2.60
C LEU A 67 -3.07 1.91 -2.73
N ASP A 68 -3.50 2.47 -1.61
CA ASP A 68 -4.36 3.64 -1.60
C ASP A 68 -3.71 4.82 -2.32
N ALA A 69 -2.44 5.06 -2.06
CA ALA A 69 -1.68 6.12 -2.74
C ALA A 69 -1.62 5.88 -4.25
N ALA A 70 -1.44 4.63 -4.68
CA ALA A 70 -1.41 4.28 -6.10
C ALA A 70 -2.76 4.57 -6.77
N TYR A 71 -3.86 4.22 -6.12
CA TYR A 71 -5.18 4.54 -6.65
C TYR A 71 -5.40 6.05 -6.76
N CYS A 72 -4.99 6.81 -5.76
CA CYS A 72 -5.11 8.27 -5.79
C CYS A 72 -4.30 8.87 -6.94
N GLN A 73 -3.09 8.40 -7.13
CA GLN A 73 -2.23 8.86 -8.23
C GLN A 73 -2.86 8.53 -9.59
N LEU A 74 -3.46 7.36 -9.70
CA LEU A 74 -4.12 6.96 -10.94
C LEU A 74 -5.30 7.89 -11.26
N GLU A 75 -6.11 8.22 -10.25
CA GLU A 75 -7.25 9.12 -10.42
C GLU A 75 -6.82 10.54 -10.78
N LEU A 76 -5.69 10.99 -10.24
CA LEU A 76 -5.17 12.33 -10.49
C LEU A 76 -4.36 12.43 -11.79
N GLY A 77 -4.14 11.31 -12.48
CA GLY A 77 -3.34 11.28 -13.69
C GLY A 77 -1.84 11.37 -13.42
N LEU A 78 -1.40 11.07 -12.21
CA LEU A 78 0.00 11.15 -11.79
C LEU A 78 0.65 9.78 -11.63
N TYR A 79 -0.06 8.71 -11.97
CA TYR A 79 0.47 7.36 -11.82
C TYR A 79 1.73 7.17 -12.68
N GLY A 80 2.75 6.57 -12.08
CA GLY A 80 4.02 6.34 -12.75
C GLY A 80 5.05 7.42 -12.52
N LEU A 81 4.67 8.50 -11.83
CA LEU A 81 5.62 9.57 -11.48
C LEU A 81 6.14 9.35 -10.07
N CYS A 82 7.44 9.56 -9.89
CA CYS A 82 8.07 9.48 -8.58
C CYS A 82 7.49 10.52 -7.62
N SER A 83 7.14 10.10 -6.41
CA SER A 83 6.57 10.98 -5.40
C SER A 83 7.55 12.06 -4.92
N ASP A 84 8.84 11.79 -5.02
CA ASP A 84 9.87 12.69 -4.49
C ASP A 84 10.44 13.65 -5.54
N CYS A 85 10.76 13.14 -6.74
CA CYS A 85 11.43 13.96 -7.77
C CYS A 85 10.57 14.23 -9.00
N GLU A 86 9.38 13.67 -9.06
CA GLU A 86 8.42 13.83 -10.15
C GLU A 86 8.89 13.32 -11.52
N SER A 87 10.01 12.61 -11.56
CA SER A 87 10.48 11.92 -12.76
C SER A 87 9.71 10.61 -12.93
N ASP A 88 9.76 10.05 -14.14
CA ASP A 88 9.11 8.77 -14.41
C ASP A 88 9.76 7.66 -13.58
N ILE A 89 8.92 6.81 -12.97
CA ILE A 89 9.39 5.58 -12.33
C ILE A 89 9.73 4.59 -13.46
N GLU A 90 10.83 3.87 -13.30
CA GLU A 90 11.25 2.89 -14.28
C GLU A 90 10.15 1.85 -14.54
N PRO A 91 9.84 1.55 -15.82
CA PRO A 91 8.79 0.58 -16.14
C PRO A 91 9.00 -0.78 -15.50
N GLN A 92 10.25 -1.22 -15.34
CA GLN A 92 10.56 -2.49 -14.71
C GLN A 92 10.14 -2.52 -13.24
N ARG A 93 10.29 -1.38 -12.55
CA ARG A 93 9.88 -1.27 -11.16
C ARG A 93 8.36 -1.35 -11.02
N LEU A 94 7.63 -0.69 -11.91
CA LEU A 94 6.16 -0.74 -11.92
C LEU A 94 5.64 -2.11 -12.31
N SER A 95 6.34 -2.82 -13.19
CA SER A 95 5.97 -4.18 -13.55
C SER A 95 6.14 -5.15 -12.37
N ALA A 96 7.21 -4.96 -11.60
CA ALA A 96 7.46 -5.78 -10.41
C ALA A 96 6.48 -5.45 -9.28
N ASP A 97 6.17 -4.18 -9.10
CA ASP A 97 5.27 -3.72 -8.02
C ASP A 97 4.47 -2.51 -8.50
N PRO A 98 3.20 -2.70 -8.89
CA PRO A 98 2.37 -1.59 -9.36
C PRO A 98 2.11 -0.50 -8.32
N THR A 99 2.37 -0.76 -7.04
CA THR A 99 2.20 0.23 -5.98
C THR A 99 3.47 1.03 -5.70
N GLU A 100 4.51 0.85 -6.51
CA GLU A 100 5.78 1.57 -6.33
C GLU A 100 5.57 3.07 -6.44
N GLN A 101 6.11 3.81 -5.48
CA GLN A 101 5.89 5.25 -5.37
C GLN A 101 7.11 6.08 -5.78
N ARG A 102 8.27 5.45 -5.94
CA ARG A 102 9.53 6.16 -6.15
C ARG A 102 10.38 5.53 -7.24
N CYS A 103 11.14 6.37 -7.94
CA CYS A 103 12.16 5.87 -8.84
C CYS A 103 13.30 5.22 -8.04
N HIS A 104 14.19 4.51 -8.73
CA HIS A 104 15.27 3.76 -8.08
C HIS A 104 16.12 4.65 -7.16
N ILE A 105 16.52 5.81 -7.63
CA ILE A 105 17.40 6.70 -6.87
C ILE A 105 16.69 7.23 -5.64
N CYS A 106 15.45 7.68 -5.76
CA CYS A 106 14.69 8.19 -4.63
C CYS A 106 14.32 7.09 -3.64
N ALA A 107 14.09 5.87 -4.13
CA ALA A 107 13.79 4.73 -3.26
C ALA A 107 15.00 4.38 -2.38
N ILE A 108 16.21 4.43 -2.94
CA ILE A 108 17.43 4.20 -2.18
C ILE A 108 17.62 5.29 -1.12
N ARG A 109 17.41 6.54 -1.52
CA ARG A 109 17.52 7.68 -0.60
C ARG A 109 16.53 7.55 0.56
N TYR A 110 15.29 7.20 0.26
CA TYR A 110 14.25 7.01 1.27
C TYR A 110 14.62 5.90 2.25
N LYS A 111 15.10 4.77 1.76
CA LYS A 111 15.54 3.67 2.60
C LYS A 111 16.68 4.07 3.53
N ASN A 112 17.64 4.81 3.01
CA ASN A 112 18.80 5.24 3.81
C ASN A 112 18.39 6.20 4.91
N GLU A 113 17.50 7.14 4.61
CA GLU A 113 16.99 8.09 5.61
C GLU A 113 16.21 7.38 6.71
N HIS A 114 15.34 6.44 6.34
CA HIS A 114 14.53 5.70 7.32
C HIS A 114 15.35 4.70 8.11
N ARG A 115 16.37 4.10 7.50
CA ARG A 115 17.29 3.23 8.23
C ARG A 115 18.03 4.01 9.31
N HIS A 116 18.41 5.24 9.02
CA HIS A 116 19.08 6.10 9.97
C HIS A 116 18.16 6.46 11.13
N GLU A 117 16.91 6.79 10.84
CA GLU A 117 15.89 7.07 11.87
C GLU A 117 15.67 5.87 12.79
N LEU A 118 15.59 4.68 12.22
CA LEU A 118 15.39 3.45 12.99
C LEU A 118 16.56 3.20 13.94
N ARG A 119 17.78 3.54 13.53
CA ARG A 119 18.94 3.42 14.41
C ARG A 119 18.90 4.38 15.58
N LEU A 120 18.39 5.58 15.36
CA LEU A 120 18.27 6.59 16.40
C LEU A 120 17.20 6.24 17.43
N ASN A 121 16.24 5.42 17.04
CA ASN A 121 15.13 4.99 17.90
C ASN A 121 15.48 3.79 18.78
N HIS A 122 16.66 3.25 18.63
CA HIS A 122 17.16 2.20 19.47
C HIS A 122 18.07 2.76 20.54
#